data_eb6a85a1c35c4e9bb992f500e2d54a3c
#
_entry.id   eb6a85a1c35c4e9bb992f500e2d54a3c
#
_cell.length_a   1.000
_cell.length_b   1.000
_cell.length_c   1.000
_cell.angle_alpha   90.00
_cell.angle_beta   90.00
_cell.angle_gamma   90.00
#
_symmetry.space_group_name_H-M   'P 1'
#
loop_
_entity.id
_entity.type
_entity.pdbx_description
1 polymer ?
#
loop_
_entity_poly.entity_id
_entity_poly.type
_entity_poly.pdbx_seq_one_letter_code
_entity_poly.pdbx_strand_id
1 'polypeptide(L)'
;MSRLKTLLVAGSLAFTPIHAFAQESLATPSGSEVHVSLGGYEYVEPGDTSISIHGPKIGAGYTGTMSVSRARHWFLQGDARGVWGNATYDGWCSPFVITPDKTSPNGYALDVGDFSPCSESGDKDWYVEGRALVGKDMVGGTWGWSPAIGLGLRHLSNGTTGVNGYRTDDYLYLPVGITARTFVASHHMVSFGLEYDQLLHGWQHTHDSQLGGGDVPATPTAPPFTIEGFSDIAFSQQSGWALRARANYQLTRHWSVAPEYIHWNVSSSPVNYETATFTVNNITVDQQLGAYEPLNTTNELGVKLGFRF
;
A
#
# COMPACT_ATOMS: atom_id res chain seq x y z
N MET A 1 38.31 8.22 2.22
CA MET A 1 38.32 7.51 0.93
C MET A 1 38.17 6.03 1.18
N SER A 2 36.98 5.51 1.16
CA SER A 2 36.67 4.08 1.35
C SER A 2 35.96 3.57 0.10
N ARG A 3 36.56 2.61 -0.58
CA ARG A 3 36.05 2.04 -1.84
C ARG A 3 35.01 0.95 -1.51
N LEU A 4 33.77 1.20 -1.87
CA LEU A 4 32.69 0.21 -1.85
C LEU A 4 32.93 -0.78 -2.99
N LYS A 5 33.19 -2.05 -2.69
CA LYS A 5 33.32 -3.13 -3.67
C LYS A 5 31.93 -3.73 -3.89
N THR A 6 31.38 -3.48 -5.08
CA THR A 6 30.15 -4.10 -5.56
C THR A 6 30.44 -5.57 -5.91
N LEU A 7 29.82 -6.49 -5.20
CA LEU A 7 29.87 -7.93 -5.50
C LEU A 7 28.69 -8.26 -6.44
N LEU A 8 29.01 -8.46 -7.73
CA LEU A 8 28.08 -9.02 -8.72
C LEU A 8 28.13 -10.54 -8.61
N VAL A 9 27.06 -11.14 -8.10
CA VAL A 9 26.86 -12.59 -8.14
C VAL A 9 26.09 -12.93 -9.40
N ALA A 10 26.80 -13.39 -10.42
CA ALA A 10 26.23 -13.97 -11.64
C ALA A 10 25.89 -15.44 -11.38
N GLY A 11 24.61 -15.72 -11.08
CA GLY A 11 24.10 -17.10 -11.01
C GLY A 11 23.78 -17.64 -12.40
N SER A 12 24.59 -18.55 -12.91
CA SER A 12 24.33 -19.29 -14.15
C SER A 12 23.24 -20.33 -13.93
N LEU A 13 22.02 -20.09 -14.44
CA LEU A 13 20.93 -21.05 -14.50
C LEU A 13 21.11 -21.95 -15.74
N ALA A 14 21.49 -23.19 -15.52
CA ALA A 14 21.55 -24.22 -16.56
C ALA A 14 20.14 -24.65 -16.98
N PHE A 15 19.76 -24.37 -18.21
CA PHE A 15 18.51 -24.84 -18.82
C PHE A 15 18.70 -26.27 -19.35
N THR A 16 17.98 -27.21 -18.76
CA THR A 16 17.74 -28.54 -19.39
C THR A 16 16.34 -28.54 -20.02
N PRO A 17 16.19 -28.77 -21.33
CA PRO A 17 14.88 -28.90 -21.95
C PRO A 17 14.35 -30.32 -21.70
N ILE A 18 13.38 -30.44 -20.80
CA ILE A 18 12.59 -31.67 -20.67
C ILE A 18 11.31 -31.49 -21.49
N HIS A 19 11.32 -32.05 -22.71
CA HIS A 19 10.13 -32.20 -23.54
C HIS A 19 9.35 -33.43 -23.05
N ALA A 20 8.50 -33.25 -22.01
CA ALA A 20 7.41 -34.18 -21.72
C ALA A 20 6.12 -33.46 -22.12
N PHE A 21 5.36 -34.03 -23.06
CA PHE A 21 3.96 -33.64 -23.32
C PHE A 21 3.14 -34.02 -22.07
N ALA A 22 3.24 -33.18 -21.03
CA ALA A 22 2.41 -33.34 -19.87
C ALA A 22 1.01 -32.79 -20.21
N GLN A 23 0.01 -33.63 -20.02
CA GLN A 23 -1.38 -33.20 -19.99
C GLN A 23 -1.45 -31.97 -19.05
N GLU A 24 -1.92 -30.83 -19.54
CA GLU A 24 -2.00 -29.62 -18.74
C GLU A 24 -2.85 -29.89 -17.50
N SER A 25 -2.30 -29.61 -16.33
CA SER A 25 -2.92 -29.94 -15.05
C SER A 25 -3.71 -28.73 -14.54
N LEU A 26 -4.89 -28.98 -13.95
CA LEU A 26 -5.66 -27.98 -13.20
C LEU A 26 -5.05 -27.65 -11.82
N ALA A 27 -3.97 -28.31 -11.44
CA ALA A 27 -3.18 -27.95 -10.27
C ALA A 27 -2.50 -26.60 -10.45
N THR A 28 -2.07 -25.99 -9.35
CA THR A 28 -1.31 -24.74 -9.36
C THR A 28 -0.01 -24.93 -10.16
N PRO A 29 0.20 -24.19 -11.26
CA PRO A 29 1.39 -24.36 -12.10
C PRO A 29 2.64 -23.97 -11.32
N SER A 30 3.61 -24.89 -11.25
CA SER A 30 4.94 -24.61 -10.70
C SER A 30 5.77 -23.81 -11.69
N GLY A 31 6.69 -22.99 -11.19
CA GLY A 31 7.59 -22.16 -12.00
C GLY A 31 7.58 -20.71 -11.56
N SER A 32 8.08 -19.88 -12.42
CA SER A 32 8.24 -18.44 -12.19
C SER A 32 7.45 -17.64 -13.21
N GLU A 33 6.83 -16.56 -12.75
CA GLU A 33 6.08 -15.61 -13.58
C GLU A 33 6.52 -14.19 -13.22
N VAL A 34 6.85 -13.39 -14.21
CA VAL A 34 6.96 -11.93 -14.07
C VAL A 34 5.72 -11.28 -14.65
N HIS A 35 5.31 -10.14 -14.10
CA HIS A 35 4.18 -9.42 -14.64
C HIS A 35 4.39 -7.92 -14.58
N VAL A 36 3.72 -7.21 -15.48
CA VAL A 36 3.50 -5.76 -15.41
C VAL A 36 2.02 -5.49 -15.24
N SER A 37 1.67 -4.39 -14.59
CA SER A 37 0.29 -4.00 -14.36
C SER A 37 0.05 -2.52 -14.66
N LEU A 38 -1.16 -2.22 -15.10
CA LEU A 38 -1.69 -0.87 -15.23
C LEU A 38 -3.04 -0.83 -14.52
N GLY A 39 -3.31 0.25 -13.80
CA GLY A 39 -4.56 0.37 -13.05
C GLY A 39 -4.85 1.77 -12.56
N GLY A 40 -5.94 1.88 -11.82
CA GLY A 40 -6.34 3.03 -11.03
C GLY A 40 -6.32 2.71 -9.56
N TYR A 41 -6.12 3.74 -8.78
CA TYR A 41 -6.05 3.72 -7.32
C TYR A 41 -6.90 4.85 -6.77
N GLU A 42 -7.59 4.57 -5.68
CA GLU A 42 -8.35 5.53 -4.91
C GLU A 42 -8.25 5.19 -3.42
N TYR A 43 -7.73 6.09 -2.64
CA TYR A 43 -7.74 6.08 -1.18
C TYR A 43 -8.78 7.11 -0.71
N VAL A 44 -9.58 6.76 0.28
CA VAL A 44 -10.63 7.64 0.82
C VAL A 44 -10.64 7.57 2.34
N GLU A 45 -10.65 8.72 2.99
CA GLU A 45 -11.01 8.87 4.39
C GLU A 45 -12.46 9.39 4.45
N PRO A 46 -13.43 8.53 4.83
CA PRO A 46 -14.82 8.94 4.88
C PRO A 46 -15.09 9.84 6.09
N GLY A 47 -15.93 10.87 5.93
CA GLY A 47 -16.30 11.78 7.00
C GLY A 47 -16.88 13.08 6.45
N ASP A 48 -17.19 14.03 7.34
CA ASP A 48 -17.70 15.36 6.95
C ASP A 48 -16.64 16.17 6.20
N THR A 49 -15.36 15.90 6.43
CA THR A 49 -14.20 16.42 5.72
C THR A 49 -13.53 15.28 4.96
N SER A 50 -14.25 14.66 4.03
CA SER A 50 -13.72 13.52 3.27
C SER A 50 -12.49 13.90 2.47
N ILE A 51 -11.48 13.02 2.51
CA ILE A 51 -10.24 13.13 1.74
C ILE A 51 -10.23 12.01 0.72
N SER A 52 -9.79 12.31 -0.49
CA SER A 52 -9.57 11.33 -1.55
C SER A 52 -8.19 11.54 -2.17
N ILE A 53 -7.44 10.45 -2.32
CA ILE A 53 -6.17 10.43 -3.06
C ILE A 53 -6.34 9.43 -4.18
N HIS A 54 -6.28 9.87 -5.42
CA HIS A 54 -6.57 8.99 -6.55
C HIS A 54 -5.66 9.26 -7.75
N GLY A 55 -5.47 8.24 -8.58
CA GLY A 55 -4.67 8.37 -9.80
C GLY A 55 -4.36 7.06 -10.50
N PRO A 56 -3.72 7.15 -11.67
CA PRO A 56 -3.23 5.98 -12.38
C PRO A 56 -1.99 5.40 -11.71
N LYS A 57 -1.84 4.07 -11.77
CA LYS A 57 -0.66 3.36 -11.29
C LYS A 57 -0.15 2.36 -12.30
N ILE A 58 1.17 2.21 -12.34
CA ILE A 58 1.90 1.17 -13.05
C ILE A 58 2.61 0.28 -12.05
N GLY A 59 2.67 -1.00 -12.31
CA GLY A 59 3.35 -1.94 -11.43
C GLY A 59 4.14 -3.00 -12.17
N ALA A 60 5.02 -3.64 -11.43
CA ALA A 60 5.73 -4.84 -11.83
C ALA A 60 5.82 -5.82 -10.66
N GLY A 61 5.89 -7.11 -10.96
CA GLY A 61 6.01 -8.10 -9.91
C GLY A 61 6.47 -9.46 -10.41
N TYR A 62 6.65 -10.34 -9.44
CA TYR A 62 7.13 -11.70 -9.61
C TYR A 62 6.30 -12.65 -8.75
N THR A 63 5.95 -13.80 -9.32
CA THR A 63 5.34 -14.93 -8.60
C THR A 63 6.19 -16.17 -8.82
N GLY A 64 6.65 -16.78 -7.74
CA GLY A 64 7.32 -18.07 -7.76
C GLY A 64 6.44 -19.13 -7.10
N THR A 65 6.24 -20.27 -7.75
CA THR A 65 5.46 -21.38 -7.20
C THR A 65 6.24 -22.68 -7.24
N MET A 66 6.25 -23.39 -6.13
CA MET A 66 6.94 -24.68 -5.98
C MET A 66 5.99 -25.74 -5.42
N SER A 67 5.91 -26.89 -6.07
CA SER A 67 5.24 -28.07 -5.53
C SER A 67 6.09 -28.71 -4.43
N VAL A 68 5.56 -28.77 -3.20
CA VAL A 68 6.25 -29.36 -2.04
C VAL A 68 6.02 -30.88 -1.99
N SER A 69 4.83 -31.34 -2.39
CA SER A 69 4.50 -32.77 -2.40
C SER A 69 3.54 -33.08 -3.56
N ARG A 70 4.08 -33.69 -4.61
CA ARG A 70 3.27 -34.13 -5.76
C ARG A 70 2.17 -35.13 -5.35
N ALA A 71 2.47 -36.04 -4.42
CA ALA A 71 1.50 -37.05 -3.98
C ALA A 71 0.38 -36.49 -3.10
N ARG A 72 0.63 -35.37 -2.39
CA ARG A 72 -0.32 -34.71 -1.51
C ARG A 72 -0.86 -33.39 -2.06
N HIS A 73 -0.37 -32.98 -3.24
CA HIS A 73 -0.78 -31.75 -3.95
C HIS A 73 -0.58 -30.45 -3.16
N TRP A 74 0.44 -30.39 -2.29
CA TRP A 74 0.80 -29.18 -1.58
C TRP A 74 1.77 -28.31 -2.41
N PHE A 75 1.59 -26.99 -2.35
CA PHE A 75 2.48 -26.03 -2.96
C PHE A 75 2.84 -24.90 -1.99
N LEU A 76 3.98 -24.26 -2.27
CA LEU A 76 4.37 -22.97 -1.72
C LEU A 76 4.39 -21.95 -2.85
N GLN A 77 3.93 -20.74 -2.57
CA GLN A 77 3.96 -19.61 -3.50
C GLN A 77 4.54 -18.39 -2.79
N GLY A 78 5.45 -17.71 -3.47
CA GLY A 78 5.95 -16.40 -3.09
C GLY A 78 5.55 -15.38 -4.13
N ASP A 79 5.03 -14.24 -3.69
CA ASP A 79 4.70 -13.10 -4.54
C ASP A 79 5.46 -11.87 -4.08
N ALA A 80 5.97 -11.08 -5.02
CA ALA A 80 6.52 -9.77 -4.76
C ALA A 80 6.05 -8.81 -5.85
N ARG A 81 5.62 -7.60 -5.48
CA ARG A 81 5.24 -6.56 -6.43
C ARG A 81 5.60 -5.17 -5.93
N GLY A 82 5.88 -4.28 -6.86
CA GLY A 82 5.96 -2.85 -6.64
C GLY A 82 4.99 -2.13 -7.57
N VAL A 83 4.36 -1.07 -7.07
CA VAL A 83 3.39 -0.27 -7.79
C VAL A 83 3.70 1.20 -7.56
N TRP A 84 3.67 2.01 -8.61
CA TRP A 84 4.02 3.43 -8.58
C TRP A 84 2.98 4.23 -9.35
N GLY A 85 2.71 5.46 -8.90
CA GLY A 85 1.85 6.40 -9.59
C GLY A 85 2.04 7.82 -9.13
N ASN A 86 1.40 8.73 -9.86
CA ASN A 86 1.19 10.09 -9.42
C ASN A 86 -0.30 10.22 -9.08
N ALA A 87 -0.59 10.66 -7.88
CA ALA A 87 -1.94 10.82 -7.38
C ALA A 87 -2.34 12.30 -7.34
N THR A 88 -3.63 12.53 -7.26
CA THR A 88 -4.24 13.81 -6.92
C THR A 88 -4.88 13.68 -5.55
N TYR A 89 -4.56 14.58 -4.67
CA TYR A 89 -5.23 14.78 -3.40
C TYR A 89 -6.40 15.74 -3.61
N ASP A 90 -7.58 15.35 -3.19
CA ASP A 90 -8.76 16.20 -3.08
C ASP A 90 -9.29 16.10 -1.65
N GLY A 91 -9.38 17.22 -0.96
CA GLY A 91 -9.77 17.19 0.44
C GLY A 91 -9.92 18.59 1.04
N TRP A 92 -9.48 18.72 2.27
CA TRP A 92 -9.60 19.93 3.06
C TRP A 92 -8.25 20.37 3.58
N CYS A 93 -7.96 21.66 3.43
CA CYS A 93 -6.79 22.30 3.97
C CYS A 93 -7.19 23.32 5.03
N SER A 94 -6.39 23.43 6.05
CA SER A 94 -6.59 24.43 7.09
C SER A 94 -5.28 25.13 7.41
N PRO A 95 -5.25 26.46 7.52
CA PRO A 95 -4.08 27.17 8.00
C PRO A 95 -3.90 26.91 9.50
N PHE A 96 -2.67 26.96 9.97
CA PHE A 96 -2.41 27.10 11.39
C PHE A 96 -2.76 28.52 11.85
N VAL A 97 -3.36 28.62 13.00
CA VAL A 97 -3.73 29.88 13.68
C VAL A 97 -3.25 29.84 15.12
N ILE A 98 -3.18 31.01 15.78
CA ILE A 98 -2.94 31.05 17.22
C ILE A 98 -4.15 31.65 17.93
N THR A 99 -4.48 31.09 19.08
CA THR A 99 -5.55 31.56 19.96
C THR A 99 -4.97 31.99 21.29
N PRO A 100 -5.52 33.05 21.95
CA PRO A 100 -5.04 33.50 23.26
C PRO A 100 -5.13 32.37 24.30
N ASP A 101 -3.99 32.04 24.92
CA ASP A 101 -3.89 31.05 26.01
C ASP A 101 -3.02 31.63 27.15
N LYS A 102 -3.65 31.93 28.28
CA LYS A 102 -2.96 32.47 29.45
C LYS A 102 -2.04 31.47 30.17
N THR A 103 -2.15 30.20 29.82
CA THR A 103 -1.30 29.13 30.41
C THR A 103 -0.01 28.92 29.61
N SER A 104 0.01 29.35 28.36
CA SER A 104 1.20 29.30 27.50
C SER A 104 2.17 30.42 27.85
N PRO A 105 3.49 30.14 27.89
CA PRO A 105 4.52 31.15 28.17
C PRO A 105 4.52 32.33 27.21
N ASN A 106 4.15 32.14 25.95
CA ASN A 106 4.04 33.19 24.94
C ASN A 106 2.64 33.85 24.87
N GLY A 107 1.69 33.38 25.70
CA GLY A 107 0.30 33.89 25.76
C GLY A 107 -0.63 33.32 24.70
N TYR A 108 -0.20 32.32 23.92
CA TYR A 108 -0.96 31.75 22.80
C TYR A 108 -0.83 30.23 22.74
N ALA A 109 -1.85 29.56 22.21
CA ALA A 109 -1.82 28.18 21.75
C ALA A 109 -1.88 28.14 20.22
N LEU A 110 -1.17 27.20 19.63
CA LEU A 110 -1.29 26.86 18.21
C LEU A 110 -2.58 26.04 18.02
N ASP A 111 -3.35 26.37 17.02
CA ASP A 111 -4.61 25.71 16.69
C ASP A 111 -4.76 25.57 15.17
N VAL A 112 -5.75 24.80 14.76
CA VAL A 112 -6.10 24.60 13.34
C VAL A 112 -7.25 25.55 13.02
N GLY A 113 -7.09 26.37 11.99
CA GLY A 113 -8.10 27.33 11.56
C GLY A 113 -9.25 26.68 10.79
N ASP A 114 -10.03 27.50 10.11
CA ASP A 114 -11.18 27.01 9.32
C ASP A 114 -10.73 26.16 8.14
N PHE A 115 -11.37 25.03 7.96
CA PHE A 115 -11.15 24.14 6.83
C PHE A 115 -11.73 24.71 5.54
N SER A 116 -10.99 24.63 4.46
CA SER A 116 -11.43 25.00 3.12
C SER A 116 -11.09 23.88 2.12
N PRO A 117 -11.93 23.65 1.08
CA PRO A 117 -11.61 22.68 0.05
C PRO A 117 -10.27 23.01 -0.64
N CYS A 118 -9.45 22.00 -0.85
CA CYS A 118 -8.20 22.13 -1.57
C CYS A 118 -7.93 20.90 -2.43
N SER A 119 -7.12 21.06 -3.47
CA SER A 119 -6.71 19.99 -4.34
C SER A 119 -5.24 20.18 -4.71
N GLU A 120 -4.47 19.10 -4.66
CA GLU A 120 -3.06 19.06 -5.06
C GLU A 120 -2.82 17.85 -5.96
N SER A 121 -2.06 18.03 -7.04
CA SER A 121 -1.76 16.97 -7.99
C SER A 121 -0.26 16.74 -8.11
N GLY A 122 0.12 15.52 -8.49
CA GLY A 122 1.51 15.14 -8.67
C GLY A 122 2.14 14.47 -7.45
N ASP A 123 1.32 14.08 -6.48
CA ASP A 123 1.76 13.33 -5.32
C ASP A 123 2.32 11.97 -5.75
N LYS A 124 3.53 11.69 -5.30
CA LYS A 124 4.16 10.41 -5.55
C LYS A 124 3.60 9.38 -4.57
N ASP A 125 2.87 8.43 -5.10
CA ASP A 125 2.28 7.34 -4.33
C ASP A 125 2.82 6.01 -4.87
N TRP A 126 3.39 5.20 -3.99
CA TRP A 126 3.92 3.90 -4.35
C TRP A 126 3.80 2.92 -3.20
N TYR A 127 3.81 1.64 -3.53
CA TYR A 127 3.97 0.60 -2.52
C TYR A 127 4.78 -0.58 -3.06
N VAL A 128 5.37 -1.32 -2.12
CA VAL A 128 5.91 -2.65 -2.35
C VAL A 128 5.17 -3.64 -1.47
N GLU A 129 4.95 -4.84 -1.99
CA GLU A 129 4.25 -5.90 -1.28
C GLU A 129 4.96 -7.23 -1.51
N GLY A 130 5.13 -8.01 -0.44
CA GLY A 130 5.64 -9.36 -0.47
C GLY A 130 4.72 -10.32 0.26
N ARG A 131 4.49 -11.52 -0.30
CA ARG A 131 3.63 -12.55 0.31
C ARG A 131 4.26 -13.93 0.20
N ALA A 132 4.02 -14.76 1.20
CA ALA A 132 4.36 -16.17 1.20
C ALA A 132 3.12 -16.99 1.56
N LEU A 133 2.72 -17.91 0.67
CA LEU A 133 1.51 -18.69 0.79
C LEU A 133 1.83 -20.19 0.80
N VAL A 134 1.11 -20.96 1.57
CA VAL A 134 1.02 -22.41 1.47
C VAL A 134 -0.40 -22.78 1.04
N GLY A 135 -0.51 -23.68 0.07
CA GLY A 135 -1.80 -24.10 -0.43
C GLY A 135 -1.83 -25.57 -0.82
N LYS A 136 -3.03 -26.05 -1.11
CA LYS A 136 -3.26 -27.43 -1.52
C LYS A 136 -4.18 -27.47 -2.72
N ASP A 137 -3.75 -28.17 -3.77
CA ASP A 137 -4.56 -28.41 -4.94
C ASP A 137 -5.55 -29.58 -4.70
N MET A 138 -6.79 -29.36 -5.06
CA MET A 138 -7.88 -30.33 -5.09
C MET A 138 -8.41 -30.38 -6.52
N VAL A 139 -7.97 -31.38 -7.29
CA VAL A 139 -8.35 -31.52 -8.69
C VAL A 139 -9.40 -32.61 -8.82
N GLY A 140 -10.54 -32.30 -9.43
CA GLY A 140 -11.62 -33.24 -9.65
C GLY A 140 -12.52 -32.80 -10.81
N GLY A 141 -12.77 -33.71 -11.75
CA GLY A 141 -13.57 -33.43 -12.94
C GLY A 141 -12.95 -32.33 -13.81
N THR A 142 -13.73 -31.33 -14.15
CA THR A 142 -13.33 -30.20 -15.02
C THR A 142 -12.81 -28.98 -14.23
N TRP A 143 -12.74 -29.06 -12.89
CA TRP A 143 -12.30 -27.97 -12.04
C TRP A 143 -11.15 -28.38 -11.12
N GLY A 144 -10.21 -27.46 -10.93
CA GLY A 144 -9.22 -27.47 -9.85
C GLY A 144 -9.50 -26.36 -8.87
N TRP A 145 -9.35 -26.66 -7.58
CA TRP A 145 -9.52 -25.72 -6.46
C TRP A 145 -8.26 -25.68 -5.63
N SER A 146 -7.81 -24.49 -5.27
CA SER A 146 -6.57 -24.32 -4.54
C SER A 146 -6.77 -23.35 -3.39
N PRO A 147 -7.27 -23.79 -2.23
CA PRO A 147 -7.22 -23.01 -1.01
C PRO A 147 -5.78 -22.76 -0.61
N ALA A 148 -5.52 -21.56 -0.09
CA ALA A 148 -4.20 -21.13 0.39
C ALA A 148 -4.34 -20.19 1.59
N ILE A 149 -3.30 -20.17 2.42
CA ILE A 149 -3.14 -19.28 3.56
C ILE A 149 -1.67 -18.87 3.65
N GLY A 150 -1.38 -17.71 4.22
CA GLY A 150 -0.01 -17.26 4.32
C GLY A 150 0.22 -16.05 5.19
N LEU A 151 1.31 -15.32 4.89
CA LEU A 151 1.63 -14.03 5.49
C LEU A 151 1.98 -13.04 4.37
N GLY A 152 1.59 -11.79 4.55
CA GLY A 152 1.89 -10.69 3.65
C GLY A 152 2.43 -9.47 4.40
N LEU A 153 3.30 -8.75 3.73
CA LEU A 153 3.84 -7.46 4.15
C LEU A 153 3.62 -6.47 3.02
N ARG A 154 3.09 -5.30 3.33
CA ARG A 154 2.92 -4.19 2.39
C ARG A 154 3.50 -2.92 3.02
N HIS A 155 4.37 -2.25 2.30
CA HIS A 155 4.91 -0.95 2.64
C HIS A 155 4.42 0.06 1.62
N LEU A 156 3.70 1.07 2.08
CA LEU A 156 3.20 2.18 1.27
C LEU A 156 3.95 3.44 1.60
N SER A 157 4.02 4.32 0.63
CA SER A 157 4.56 5.65 0.78
C SER A 157 3.71 6.62 -0.03
N ASN A 158 3.12 7.56 0.67
CA ASN A 158 2.39 8.69 0.10
C ASN A 158 3.28 9.92 0.27
N GLY A 159 3.80 10.43 -0.84
CA GLY A 159 4.62 11.63 -0.82
C GLY A 159 3.81 12.82 -1.28
N THR A 160 3.34 13.65 -0.36
CA THR A 160 2.87 14.98 -0.73
C THR A 160 4.03 15.96 -0.64
N THR A 161 4.15 16.81 -1.63
CA THR A 161 5.17 17.88 -1.67
C THR A 161 4.66 19.16 -1.02
N GLY A 162 3.42 19.16 -0.53
CA GLY A 162 2.71 20.34 -0.06
C GLY A 162 2.24 20.26 1.39
N VAL A 163 0.94 20.46 1.58
CA VAL A 163 0.32 20.78 2.87
C VAL A 163 0.15 19.58 3.81
N ASN A 164 0.22 18.34 3.28
CA ASN A 164 -0.18 17.15 4.03
C ASN A 164 0.97 16.25 4.51
N GLY A 165 2.22 16.65 4.30
CA GLY A 165 3.37 15.89 4.74
C GLY A 165 3.53 14.54 4.04
N TYR A 166 4.68 13.93 4.26
CA TYR A 166 5.02 12.60 3.75
C TYR A 166 4.62 11.54 4.78
N ARG A 167 3.96 10.45 4.34
CA ARG A 167 3.54 9.35 5.20
C ARG A 167 4.02 8.01 4.68
N THR A 168 4.32 7.12 5.59
CA THR A 168 4.62 5.72 5.29
C THR A 168 3.75 4.80 6.13
N ASP A 169 3.24 3.73 5.50
CA ASP A 169 2.39 2.73 6.14
C ASP A 169 2.97 1.34 5.91
N ASP A 170 3.09 0.57 6.97
CA ASP A 170 3.51 -0.83 6.93
C ASP A 170 2.37 -1.72 7.43
N TYR A 171 1.92 -2.66 6.60
CA TYR A 171 0.87 -3.61 6.94
C TYR A 171 1.42 -5.03 7.00
N LEU A 172 1.28 -5.67 8.15
CA LEU A 172 1.42 -7.12 8.31
C LEU A 172 0.01 -7.73 8.28
N TYR A 173 -0.24 -8.70 7.39
CA TYR A 173 -1.55 -9.31 7.24
C TYR A 173 -1.50 -10.80 6.97
N LEU A 174 -2.64 -11.47 7.20
CA LEU A 174 -2.87 -12.90 6.97
C LEU A 174 -3.80 -13.07 5.76
N PRO A 175 -3.29 -13.44 4.57
CA PRO A 175 -4.10 -13.80 3.42
C PRO A 175 -4.69 -15.21 3.58
N VAL A 176 -5.98 -15.33 3.29
CA VAL A 176 -6.72 -16.60 3.19
C VAL A 176 -7.52 -16.55 1.90
N GLY A 177 -7.24 -17.47 0.97
CA GLY A 177 -7.86 -17.39 -0.34
C GLY A 177 -8.15 -18.76 -0.95
N ILE A 178 -8.83 -18.70 -2.07
CA ILE A 178 -9.10 -19.85 -2.91
C ILE A 178 -9.00 -19.47 -4.38
N THR A 179 -8.38 -20.33 -5.18
CA THR A 179 -8.34 -20.16 -6.64
C THR A 179 -9.03 -21.34 -7.29
N ALA A 180 -10.02 -21.08 -8.15
CA ALA A 180 -10.67 -22.05 -9.02
C ALA A 180 -10.05 -21.99 -10.42
N ARG A 181 -9.84 -23.15 -11.08
CA ARG A 181 -9.28 -23.26 -12.44
C ARG A 181 -10.09 -24.22 -13.26
N THR A 182 -10.24 -23.87 -14.55
CA THR A 182 -10.84 -24.77 -15.55
C THR A 182 -10.25 -24.49 -16.94
N PHE A 183 -10.31 -25.47 -17.82
CA PHE A 183 -10.00 -25.30 -19.24
C PHE A 183 -11.26 -24.88 -20.00
N VAL A 184 -11.18 -23.79 -20.73
CA VAL A 184 -12.27 -23.34 -21.66
C VAL A 184 -12.02 -23.82 -23.10
N ALA A 185 -10.78 -24.20 -23.41
CA ALA A 185 -10.37 -24.86 -24.65
C ALA A 185 -9.10 -25.68 -24.39
N SER A 186 -8.63 -26.48 -25.36
CA SER A 186 -7.53 -27.45 -25.21
C SER A 186 -6.25 -26.90 -24.58
N HIS A 187 -5.99 -25.57 -24.67
CA HIS A 187 -4.79 -24.91 -24.15
C HIS A 187 -5.08 -23.59 -23.45
N HIS A 188 -6.36 -23.27 -23.22
CA HIS A 188 -6.77 -22.02 -22.61
C HIS A 188 -7.36 -22.28 -21.24
N MET A 189 -6.62 -21.92 -20.21
CA MET A 189 -7.06 -22.02 -18.82
C MET A 189 -7.60 -20.68 -18.34
N VAL A 190 -8.71 -20.72 -17.65
CA VAL A 190 -9.26 -19.62 -16.88
C VAL A 190 -9.12 -19.94 -15.40
N SER A 191 -8.70 -18.98 -14.61
CA SER A 191 -8.74 -19.08 -13.16
C SER A 191 -9.40 -17.87 -12.50
N PHE A 192 -10.09 -18.12 -11.40
CA PHE A 192 -10.73 -17.11 -10.57
C PHE A 192 -10.20 -17.26 -9.16
N GLY A 193 -9.60 -16.19 -8.64
CA GLY A 193 -9.10 -16.12 -7.28
C GLY A 193 -9.94 -15.16 -6.45
N LEU A 194 -10.24 -15.56 -5.23
CA LEU A 194 -10.80 -14.71 -4.18
C LEU A 194 -9.96 -14.88 -2.93
N GLU A 195 -9.56 -13.75 -2.32
CA GLU A 195 -8.70 -13.75 -1.15
C GLU A 195 -9.19 -12.70 -0.17
N TYR A 196 -9.20 -13.05 1.10
CA TYR A 196 -9.44 -12.19 2.24
C TYR A 196 -8.13 -12.01 2.99
N ASP A 197 -7.73 -10.76 3.19
CA ASP A 197 -6.53 -10.41 3.95
C ASP A 197 -6.96 -9.83 5.30
N GLN A 198 -6.64 -10.51 6.39
CA GLN A 198 -6.84 -9.99 7.74
C GLN A 198 -5.63 -9.15 8.14
N LEU A 199 -5.79 -7.86 8.38
CA LEU A 199 -4.74 -7.03 8.96
C LEU A 199 -4.43 -7.56 10.37
N LEU A 200 -3.17 -7.89 10.60
CA LEU A 200 -2.65 -8.29 11.91
C LEU A 200 -2.11 -7.09 12.67
N HIS A 201 -1.45 -6.19 11.96
CA HIS A 201 -0.92 -4.94 12.50
C HIS A 201 -0.59 -3.95 11.37
N GLY A 202 -0.90 -2.68 11.61
CA GLY A 202 -0.49 -1.56 10.77
C GLY A 202 0.35 -0.56 11.57
N TRP A 203 1.46 -0.13 11.00
CA TRP A 203 2.28 0.98 11.50
C TRP A 203 2.24 2.09 10.49
N GLN A 204 1.95 3.30 10.95
CA GLN A 204 2.05 4.48 10.13
C GLN A 204 3.01 5.46 10.78
N HIS A 205 3.82 6.11 9.96
CA HIS A 205 4.71 7.19 10.36
C HIS A 205 4.45 8.42 9.49
N THR A 206 4.20 9.55 10.13
CA THR A 206 4.28 10.84 9.45
C THR A 206 5.74 11.29 9.42
N HIS A 207 6.06 12.15 8.47
CA HIS A 207 7.35 12.81 8.38
C HIS A 207 7.16 14.31 8.45
N ASP A 208 6.37 14.77 9.41
CA ASP A 208 5.97 16.17 9.59
C ASP A 208 7.17 17.06 9.94
N SER A 209 8.25 16.48 10.49
CA SER A 209 9.54 17.17 10.66
C SER A 209 10.14 17.68 9.33
N GLN A 210 9.69 17.19 8.18
CA GLN A 210 10.14 17.62 6.86
C GLN A 210 9.29 18.74 6.26
N LEU A 211 8.14 19.08 6.86
CA LEU A 211 7.25 20.14 6.37
C LEU A 211 7.90 21.54 6.44
N GLY A 212 8.90 21.68 7.28
CA GLY A 212 9.56 22.96 7.51
C GLY A 212 8.66 23.91 8.30
N GLY A 213 9.25 24.99 8.74
CA GLY A 213 8.55 26.09 9.40
C GLY A 213 8.16 27.20 8.43
N GLY A 214 7.49 28.20 8.94
CA GLY A 214 7.13 29.37 8.15
C GLY A 214 6.54 30.51 8.97
N ASP A 215 6.68 31.73 8.45
CA ASP A 215 6.10 32.90 9.04
C ASP A 215 4.63 33.01 8.67
N VAL A 216 3.78 33.17 9.68
CA VAL A 216 2.35 33.41 9.54
C VAL A 216 2.10 34.89 9.84
N PRO A 217 1.56 35.67 8.88
CA PRO A 217 1.33 37.09 9.06
C PRO A 217 0.27 37.38 10.11
N ALA A 218 0.31 38.57 10.68
CA ALA A 218 -0.71 39.05 11.61
C ALA A 218 -2.11 39.03 11.00
N THR A 219 -3.10 38.64 11.79
CA THR A 219 -4.51 38.78 11.46
C THR A 219 -5.14 39.89 12.34
N PRO A 220 -6.40 40.30 12.08
CA PRO A 220 -7.09 41.26 12.99
C PRO A 220 -7.20 40.79 14.43
N THR A 221 -7.10 39.50 14.69
CA THR A 221 -7.32 38.87 16.00
C THR A 221 -6.07 38.25 16.61
N ALA A 222 -4.95 38.13 15.84
CA ALA A 222 -3.73 37.48 16.30
C ALA A 222 -2.47 38.21 15.77
N PRO A 223 -1.38 38.32 16.58
CA PRO A 223 -0.11 38.83 16.13
C PRO A 223 0.54 37.89 15.10
N PRO A 224 1.59 38.33 14.40
CA PRO A 224 2.37 37.44 13.55
C PRO A 224 3.08 36.39 14.41
N PHE A 225 3.27 35.20 13.86
CA PHE A 225 3.99 34.11 14.51
C PHE A 225 4.79 33.28 13.50
N THR A 226 5.76 32.54 13.99
CA THR A 226 6.58 31.64 13.18
C THR A 226 6.35 30.22 13.67
N ILE A 227 6.03 29.31 12.76
CA ILE A 227 6.11 27.87 13.01
C ILE A 227 7.57 27.48 12.76
N GLU A 228 8.24 26.92 13.76
CA GLU A 228 9.62 26.47 13.66
C GLU A 228 9.68 25.05 13.10
N GLY A 229 8.67 24.21 13.38
CA GLY A 229 8.55 22.87 12.85
C GLY A 229 7.65 21.95 13.70
N PHE A 230 7.57 20.71 13.24
CA PHE A 230 6.81 19.64 13.86
C PHE A 230 7.72 18.43 14.14
N SER A 231 7.37 17.60 15.11
CA SER A 231 7.97 16.28 15.26
C SER A 231 7.23 15.26 14.41
N ASP A 232 7.91 14.16 14.05
CA ASP A 232 7.24 13.02 13.45
C ASP A 232 6.35 12.31 14.47
N ILE A 233 5.29 11.68 14.00
CA ILE A 233 4.35 10.91 14.82
C ILE A 233 4.18 9.51 14.26
N ALA A 234 4.06 8.51 15.14
CA ALA A 234 3.82 7.13 14.80
C ALA A 234 2.43 6.70 15.28
N PHE A 235 1.68 6.04 14.42
CA PHE A 235 0.38 5.46 14.73
C PHE A 235 0.40 3.94 14.64
N SER A 236 -0.52 3.30 15.35
CA SER A 236 -0.73 1.86 15.29
C SER A 236 -2.18 1.56 14.94
N GLN A 237 -2.40 0.90 13.82
CA GLN A 237 -3.72 0.44 13.37
C GLN A 237 -3.84 -1.05 13.67
N GLN A 238 -4.80 -1.43 14.49
CA GLN A 238 -4.91 -2.80 15.03
C GLN A 238 -5.98 -3.63 14.35
N SER A 239 -6.79 -3.05 13.47
CA SER A 239 -7.82 -3.78 12.75
C SER A 239 -8.00 -3.25 11.34
N GLY A 240 -8.32 -4.19 10.45
CA GLY A 240 -8.57 -3.91 9.05
C GLY A 240 -8.64 -5.22 8.28
N TRP A 241 -9.05 -5.10 7.04
CA TRP A 241 -9.15 -6.24 6.13
C TRP A 241 -9.03 -5.79 4.68
N ALA A 242 -8.68 -6.73 3.80
CA ALA A 242 -8.85 -6.53 2.38
C ALA A 242 -9.58 -7.69 1.71
N LEU A 243 -10.18 -7.38 0.57
CA LEU A 243 -10.68 -8.35 -0.38
C LEU A 243 -9.92 -8.20 -1.69
N ARG A 244 -9.46 -9.32 -2.24
CA ARG A 244 -8.83 -9.39 -3.56
C ARG A 244 -9.61 -10.32 -4.45
N ALA A 245 -10.02 -9.83 -5.60
CA ALA A 245 -10.65 -10.63 -6.65
C ALA A 245 -9.78 -10.58 -7.90
N ARG A 246 -9.52 -11.73 -8.50
CA ARG A 246 -8.71 -11.83 -9.70
C ARG A 246 -9.34 -12.85 -10.66
N ALA A 247 -9.40 -12.49 -11.93
CA ALA A 247 -9.63 -13.44 -13.02
C ALA A 247 -8.34 -13.50 -13.85
N ASN A 248 -7.89 -14.68 -14.24
CA ASN A 248 -6.71 -14.85 -15.07
C ASN A 248 -7.06 -15.70 -16.28
N TYR A 249 -6.72 -15.23 -17.46
CA TYR A 249 -6.84 -15.95 -18.72
C TYR A 249 -5.47 -16.26 -19.29
N GLN A 250 -5.16 -17.54 -19.42
CA GLN A 250 -3.94 -18.04 -20.04
C GLN A 250 -4.08 -17.96 -21.56
N LEU A 251 -3.39 -17.00 -22.18
CA LEU A 251 -3.40 -16.79 -23.65
C LEU A 251 -2.57 -17.85 -24.38
N THR A 252 -1.41 -18.18 -23.83
CA THR A 252 -0.48 -19.20 -24.32
C THR A 252 0.17 -19.91 -23.13
N ARG A 253 1.09 -20.83 -23.36
CA ARG A 253 1.87 -21.47 -22.27
C ARG A 253 2.63 -20.46 -21.40
N HIS A 254 2.98 -19.31 -21.97
CA HIS A 254 3.82 -18.32 -21.31
C HIS A 254 3.06 -17.04 -20.95
N TRP A 255 2.06 -16.62 -21.72
CA TRP A 255 1.39 -15.35 -21.56
C TRP A 255 0.03 -15.49 -20.89
N SER A 256 -0.24 -14.58 -19.95
CA SER A 256 -1.52 -14.48 -19.27
C SER A 256 -1.97 -13.01 -19.15
N VAL A 257 -3.28 -12.80 -19.08
CA VAL A 257 -3.90 -11.50 -18.75
C VAL A 257 -4.80 -11.70 -17.57
N ALA A 258 -4.68 -10.81 -16.58
CA ALA A 258 -5.45 -10.93 -15.33
C ALA A 258 -5.98 -9.57 -14.86
N PRO A 259 -7.26 -9.24 -15.04
CA PRO A 259 -7.90 -8.20 -14.26
C PRO A 259 -7.87 -8.55 -12.77
N GLU A 260 -7.59 -7.54 -11.95
CA GLU A 260 -7.51 -7.65 -10.49
C GLU A 260 -8.20 -6.45 -9.85
N TYR A 261 -8.97 -6.71 -8.80
CA TYR A 261 -9.53 -5.71 -7.91
C TYR A 261 -9.08 -5.98 -6.48
N ILE A 262 -8.69 -4.94 -5.77
CA ILE A 262 -8.29 -4.99 -4.37
C ILE A 262 -9.01 -3.88 -3.63
N HIS A 263 -9.61 -4.23 -2.51
CA HIS A 263 -10.25 -3.30 -1.60
C HIS A 263 -9.67 -3.48 -0.21
N TRP A 264 -9.09 -2.44 0.36
CA TRP A 264 -8.68 -2.36 1.77
C TRP A 264 -9.66 -1.52 2.56
N ASN A 265 -9.91 -1.94 3.80
CA ASN A 265 -10.61 -1.17 4.81
C ASN A 265 -9.79 -1.26 6.10
N VAL A 266 -9.27 -0.13 6.57
CA VAL A 266 -8.39 -0.06 7.74
C VAL A 266 -9.00 0.87 8.75
N SER A 267 -9.15 0.40 9.99
CA SER A 267 -9.75 1.17 11.07
C SER A 267 -8.84 2.31 11.54
N SER A 268 -9.44 3.33 12.13
CA SER A 268 -8.68 4.44 12.72
C SER A 268 -7.70 3.96 13.81
N SER A 269 -6.63 4.71 13.95
CA SER A 269 -5.68 4.54 15.06
C SER A 269 -6.21 5.19 16.34
N PRO A 270 -5.66 4.84 17.52
CA PRO A 270 -5.75 5.69 18.71
C PRO A 270 -5.10 7.05 18.46
N VAL A 271 -5.52 8.06 19.24
CA VAL A 271 -4.85 9.37 19.25
C VAL A 271 -3.43 9.21 19.79
N ASN A 272 -2.49 9.84 19.10
CA ASN A 272 -1.12 10.04 19.55
C ASN A 272 -0.77 11.53 19.45
N TYR A 273 0.42 11.92 19.89
CA TYR A 273 0.78 13.33 20.01
C TYR A 273 2.07 13.63 19.27
N GLU A 274 2.08 14.73 18.55
CA GLU A 274 3.26 15.37 17.98
C GLU A 274 3.59 16.65 18.74
N THR A 275 4.82 17.10 18.63
CA THR A 275 5.26 18.38 19.15
C THR A 275 5.31 19.39 18.03
N ALA A 276 4.54 20.47 18.16
CA ALA A 276 4.66 21.65 17.31
C ALA A 276 5.47 22.71 18.08
N THR A 277 6.52 23.22 17.45
CA THR A 277 7.34 24.33 17.98
C THR A 277 6.99 25.61 17.24
N PHE A 278 6.61 26.66 17.95
CA PHE A 278 6.26 27.94 17.36
C PHE A 278 6.68 29.13 18.23
N THR A 279 6.90 30.27 17.59
CA THR A 279 7.40 31.52 18.21
C THR A 279 6.39 32.63 18.03
N VAL A 280 5.99 33.27 19.13
CA VAL A 280 5.17 34.48 19.16
C VAL A 280 5.87 35.51 20.04
N ASN A 281 5.98 36.78 19.59
CA ASN A 281 6.64 37.87 20.33
C ASN A 281 8.06 37.50 20.83
N ASN A 282 8.84 36.79 20.03
CA ASN A 282 10.17 36.26 20.36
C ASN A 282 10.22 35.24 21.50
N ILE A 283 9.10 34.64 21.86
CA ILE A 283 9.02 33.56 22.85
C ILE A 283 8.65 32.27 22.11
N THR A 284 9.58 31.31 22.09
CA THR A 284 9.38 29.98 21.49
C THR A 284 8.78 29.04 22.52
N VAL A 285 7.79 28.27 22.11
CA VAL A 285 7.14 27.24 22.93
C VAL A 285 6.93 25.96 22.14
N ASP A 286 6.93 24.84 22.85
CA ASP A 286 6.54 23.54 22.35
C ASP A 286 5.13 23.22 22.82
N GLN A 287 4.28 22.79 21.90
CA GLN A 287 2.91 22.38 22.19
C GLN A 287 2.66 20.97 21.67
N GLN A 288 1.96 20.16 22.48
CA GLN A 288 1.51 18.84 22.04
C GLN A 288 0.19 18.98 21.27
N LEU A 289 0.19 18.49 20.03
CA LEU A 289 -0.99 18.40 19.18
C LEU A 289 -1.40 16.94 19.09
N GLY A 290 -2.66 16.64 19.39
CA GLY A 290 -3.22 15.31 19.27
C GLY A 290 -3.64 15.04 17.83
N ALA A 291 -3.20 13.91 17.26
CA ALA A 291 -3.61 13.44 15.94
C ALA A 291 -3.93 11.95 15.98
N TYR A 292 -4.64 11.48 14.99
CA TYR A 292 -4.91 10.05 14.76
C TYR A 292 -5.02 9.79 13.26
N GLU A 293 -4.70 8.59 12.85
CA GLU A 293 -4.98 8.15 11.49
C GLU A 293 -6.46 7.80 11.39
N PRO A 294 -7.23 8.42 10.48
CA PRO A 294 -8.64 8.12 10.30
C PRO A 294 -8.89 6.71 9.78
N LEU A 295 -10.13 6.23 9.91
CA LEU A 295 -10.60 5.09 9.14
C LEU A 295 -10.43 5.41 7.66
N ASN A 296 -9.85 4.47 6.92
CA ASN A 296 -9.63 4.65 5.49
C ASN A 296 -10.01 3.43 4.67
N THR A 297 -10.29 3.67 3.41
CA THR A 297 -10.53 2.64 2.41
C THR A 297 -9.67 2.89 1.19
N THR A 298 -9.17 1.81 0.60
CA THR A 298 -8.40 1.87 -0.66
C THR A 298 -9.03 0.95 -1.68
N ASN A 299 -9.24 1.45 -2.89
CA ASN A 299 -9.69 0.68 -4.04
C ASN A 299 -8.60 0.67 -5.11
N GLU A 300 -8.25 -0.49 -5.61
CA GLU A 300 -7.32 -0.68 -6.73
C GLU A 300 -8.01 -1.54 -7.78
N LEU A 301 -8.09 -1.05 -9.01
CA LEU A 301 -8.57 -1.82 -10.16
C LEU A 301 -7.48 -1.79 -11.24
N GLY A 302 -7.05 -2.95 -11.69
CA GLY A 302 -5.97 -3.04 -12.66
C GLY A 302 -6.03 -4.27 -13.53
N VAL A 303 -5.15 -4.30 -14.53
CA VAL A 303 -4.93 -5.43 -15.42
C VAL A 303 -3.46 -5.77 -15.40
N LYS A 304 -3.14 -7.05 -15.19
CA LYS A 304 -1.79 -7.61 -15.25
C LYS A 304 -1.58 -8.34 -16.56
N LEU A 305 -0.40 -8.16 -17.15
CA LEU A 305 0.13 -8.98 -18.25
C LEU A 305 1.28 -9.81 -17.68
N GLY A 306 1.11 -11.12 -17.62
CA GLY A 306 2.08 -12.07 -17.06
C GLY A 306 2.85 -12.83 -18.12
N PHE A 307 4.12 -13.10 -17.83
CA PHE A 307 4.98 -13.99 -18.60
C PHE A 307 5.58 -15.05 -17.69
N ARG A 308 5.29 -16.31 -17.97
CA ARG A 308 5.78 -17.49 -17.25
C ARG A 308 6.92 -18.17 -18.01
N PHE A 309 7.96 -18.59 -17.28
CA PHE A 309 9.15 -19.29 -17.82
C PHE A 309 9.54 -20.49 -16.96
#